data_a8b4757bc80df884f6c274e5faca1904
#
_entry.id   a8b4757bc80df884f6c274e5faca1904
#
_cell.length_a   1.000
_cell.length_b   1.000
_cell.length_c   1.000
_cell.angle_alpha   90.00
_cell.angle_beta   90.00
_cell.angle_gamma   90.00
#
_symmetry.space_group_name_H-M   'P 1'
#
loop_
_entity.id
_entity.type
_entity.pdbx_description
1 polymer ?
#
loop_
_entity_poly.entity_id
_entity_poly.type
_entity_poly.pdbx_seq_one_letter_code
_entity_poly.pdbx_strand_id
1 'polypeptide(L)'
;MRAFLRIAAITTATGLLLAPAASMASAASVSHPAAIHAASVHLTSGETSLTTVSGLTETLLESSISLFATSPGEESLSGSSTNPQLELSFPVSGGRVNPSHLTGTIKHRGGILFINTSNSDTLKLSRIHISLTRKHLSAIVSGTRVTIADLSFFNATVRVGLSHAKVRHIRAKLTTAGADALNAALGVSLFAEGERIATVRTLVRF
;
A
#
# COMPACT_ATOMS: atom_id res chain seq x y z
N MET A 1 6.15 -29.08 -51.91
CA MET A 1 7.03 -30.05 -52.57
C MET A 1 7.79 -30.85 -51.54
N ARG A 2 7.66 -32.18 -51.63
CA ARG A 2 8.48 -33.27 -51.09
C ARG A 2 8.55 -33.33 -49.53
N ALA A 3 7.87 -34.22 -48.85
CA ALA A 3 7.64 -35.70 -48.93
C ALA A 3 8.87 -36.54 -48.58
N PHE A 4 8.53 -37.57 -47.79
CA PHE A 4 9.24 -38.84 -47.52
C PHE A 4 10.11 -38.86 -46.27
N LEU A 5 10.23 -39.96 -45.49
CA LEU A 5 9.65 -41.29 -45.55
C LEU A 5 9.94 -42.01 -44.22
N ARG A 6 9.05 -42.93 -43.85
CA ARG A 6 9.05 -43.99 -42.86
C ARG A 6 10.40 -44.74 -42.72
N ILE A 7 10.66 -45.33 -41.55
CA ILE A 7 10.91 -46.80 -41.47
C ILE A 7 10.64 -47.27 -40.02
N ALA A 8 9.87 -48.36 -39.93
CA ALA A 8 9.65 -49.14 -38.73
C ALA A 8 10.70 -50.25 -38.65
N ALA A 9 11.07 -50.66 -37.46
CA ALA A 9 11.69 -51.96 -37.25
C ALA A 9 11.22 -52.53 -35.90
N ILE A 10 10.48 -53.61 -35.99
CA ILE A 10 10.07 -54.52 -34.92
C ILE A 10 11.19 -55.52 -34.73
N THR A 11 11.63 -55.74 -33.48
CA THR A 11 12.38 -56.93 -33.12
C THR A 11 11.91 -57.44 -31.76
N THR A 12 11.21 -58.55 -31.78
CA THR A 12 10.84 -59.38 -30.64
C THR A 12 12.07 -60.17 -30.18
N ALA A 13 12.35 -60.23 -28.90
CA ALA A 13 13.15 -61.24 -28.27
C ALA A 13 12.63 -61.60 -26.89
N THR A 14 12.16 -62.80 -26.78
CA THR A 14 11.72 -63.51 -25.58
C THR A 14 12.93 -63.90 -24.72
N GLY A 15 12.85 -63.77 -23.40
CA GLY A 15 13.92 -64.30 -22.55
C GLY A 15 13.73 -64.04 -21.04
N LEU A 16 13.24 -65.09 -20.38
CA LEU A 16 13.58 -65.60 -19.06
C LEU A 16 13.27 -64.75 -17.78
N LEU A 17 12.35 -65.31 -17.00
CA LEU A 17 12.13 -65.04 -15.59
C LEU A 17 13.35 -65.30 -14.73
N LEU A 18 13.81 -64.33 -14.01
CA LEU A 18 14.45 -64.44 -12.69
C LEU A 18 13.91 -63.40 -11.77
N ALA A 19 13.20 -63.77 -10.72
CA ALA A 19 12.85 -62.96 -9.63
C ALA A 19 14.08 -62.81 -8.69
N PRO A 20 14.40 -61.60 -8.27
CA PRO A 20 15.06 -61.41 -6.99
C PRO A 20 14.20 -60.59 -6.03
N ALA A 21 14.30 -61.02 -4.80
CA ALA A 21 13.82 -60.54 -3.54
C ALA A 21 13.42 -59.03 -3.46
N ALA A 22 12.25 -58.83 -2.94
CA ALA A 22 11.76 -57.53 -2.51
C ALA A 22 12.65 -56.96 -1.41
N SER A 23 13.52 -56.03 -1.74
CA SER A 23 14.06 -55.05 -0.80
C SER A 23 13.03 -53.96 -0.61
N MET A 24 12.34 -54.00 0.53
CA MET A 24 11.54 -52.87 0.98
C MET A 24 12.49 -51.72 1.31
N ALA A 25 12.81 -50.90 0.32
CA ALA A 25 13.34 -49.59 0.53
C ALA A 25 12.18 -48.72 1.12
N SER A 26 12.19 -48.53 2.44
CA SER A 26 11.43 -47.49 3.08
C SER A 26 11.80 -46.16 2.42
N ALA A 27 10.96 -45.70 1.52
CA ALA A 27 11.01 -44.34 1.04
C ALA A 27 10.73 -43.44 2.26
N ALA A 28 11.80 -42.96 2.90
CA ALA A 28 11.69 -41.86 3.81
C ALA A 28 11.04 -40.70 3.01
N SER A 29 9.77 -40.45 3.27
CA SER A 29 9.09 -39.27 2.77
C SER A 29 9.83 -38.09 3.35
N VAL A 30 10.68 -37.47 2.53
CA VAL A 30 11.21 -36.14 2.79
C VAL A 30 10.00 -35.22 2.79
N SER A 31 9.46 -34.96 3.99
CA SER A 31 8.48 -33.91 4.19
C SER A 31 9.19 -32.62 3.82
N HIS A 32 8.94 -32.14 2.60
CA HIS A 32 9.27 -30.78 2.25
C HIS A 32 8.60 -29.89 3.29
N PRO A 33 9.35 -29.00 3.99
CA PRO A 33 8.69 -28.04 4.85
C PRO A 33 7.68 -27.31 3.97
N ALA A 34 6.40 -27.45 4.32
CA ALA A 34 5.34 -26.71 3.64
C ALA A 34 5.78 -25.26 3.64
N ALA A 35 5.98 -24.70 2.44
CA ALA A 35 6.28 -23.30 2.30
C ALA A 35 5.20 -22.57 3.11
N ILE A 36 5.60 -21.92 4.20
CA ILE A 36 4.71 -21.12 5.01
C ILE A 36 4.31 -19.99 4.07
N HIS A 37 3.20 -20.17 3.37
CA HIS A 37 2.57 -19.10 2.64
C HIS A 37 2.20 -18.10 3.71
N ALA A 38 2.96 -17.01 3.77
CA ALA A 38 2.71 -15.97 4.75
C ALA A 38 1.26 -15.53 4.58
N ALA A 39 0.41 -16.00 5.48
CA ALA A 39 -1.03 -15.83 5.36
C ALA A 39 -1.36 -14.34 5.47
N SER A 40 -2.27 -13.87 4.63
CA SER A 40 -2.79 -12.53 4.81
C SER A 40 -3.65 -12.50 6.07
N VAL A 41 -3.42 -11.50 6.92
CA VAL A 41 -4.13 -11.32 8.19
C VAL A 41 -5.16 -10.21 8.10
N HIS A 42 -6.28 -10.37 8.79
CA HIS A 42 -7.29 -9.33 8.93
C HIS A 42 -6.82 -8.29 9.94
N LEU A 43 -7.03 -7.02 9.62
CA LEU A 43 -6.74 -5.93 10.53
C LEU A 43 -7.91 -5.71 11.49
N THR A 44 -7.62 -5.67 12.78
CA THR A 44 -8.60 -5.43 13.86
C THR A 44 -8.62 -3.97 14.28
N SER A 45 -7.46 -3.32 14.29
CA SER A 45 -7.28 -1.91 14.65
C SER A 45 -5.95 -1.36 14.16
N GLY A 46 -5.69 -0.11 14.47
CA GLY A 46 -4.43 0.56 14.16
C GLY A 46 -4.63 2.03 13.86
N GLU A 47 -3.56 2.65 13.44
CA GLU A 47 -3.51 4.07 13.11
C GLU A 47 -2.53 4.31 11.97
N THR A 48 -2.88 5.24 11.10
CA THR A 48 -1.97 5.79 10.10
C THR A 48 -1.85 7.30 10.30
N SER A 49 -0.62 7.79 10.44
CA SER A 49 -0.31 9.21 10.48
C SER A 49 0.32 9.65 9.16
N LEU A 50 -0.10 10.81 8.69
CA LEU A 50 0.43 11.55 7.55
C LEU A 50 1.05 12.84 8.09
N THR A 51 2.37 12.97 8.03
CA THR A 51 3.07 14.21 8.41
C THR A 51 3.45 14.96 7.14
N THR A 52 3.00 16.20 6.99
CA THR A 52 3.38 17.05 5.84
C THR A 52 4.90 17.18 5.74
N VAL A 53 5.39 17.34 4.52
CA VAL A 53 6.83 17.66 4.36
C VAL A 53 7.11 19.08 4.84
N SER A 54 8.39 19.32 5.13
CA SER A 54 8.90 20.64 5.48
C SER A 54 8.50 21.69 4.44
N GLY A 55 8.01 22.83 4.87
CA GLY A 55 7.59 23.94 4.03
C GLY A 55 6.19 23.81 3.43
N LEU A 56 5.62 22.61 3.30
CA LEU A 56 4.30 22.46 2.68
C LEU A 56 3.19 23.14 3.48
N THR A 57 3.22 23.02 4.81
CA THR A 57 2.21 23.67 5.66
C THR A 57 2.25 25.19 5.50
N GLU A 58 3.44 25.78 5.42
CA GLU A 58 3.65 27.21 5.20
C GLU A 58 3.14 27.61 3.80
N THR A 59 3.52 26.91 2.75
CA THR A 59 3.06 27.16 1.38
C THR A 59 1.54 27.09 1.26
N LEU A 60 0.88 26.13 1.94
CA LEU A 60 -0.57 26.05 1.97
C LEU A 60 -1.19 27.27 2.65
N LEU A 61 -0.68 27.70 3.80
CA LEU A 61 -1.15 28.87 4.52
C LEU A 61 -0.96 30.16 3.71
N GLU A 62 0.19 30.35 3.06
CA GLU A 62 0.46 31.46 2.16
C GLU A 62 -0.52 31.51 0.98
N SER A 63 -0.94 30.32 0.51
CA SER A 63 -1.96 30.16 -0.53
C SER A 63 -3.40 30.23 0.00
N SER A 64 -3.59 30.61 1.27
CA SER A 64 -4.89 30.66 1.94
C SER A 64 -5.59 29.29 2.04
N ILE A 65 -4.84 28.18 2.01
CA ILE A 65 -5.37 26.83 2.12
C ILE A 65 -5.12 26.29 3.54
N SER A 66 -6.20 25.97 4.22
CA SER A 66 -6.19 25.29 5.51
C SER A 66 -6.50 23.80 5.33
N LEU A 67 -5.86 22.97 6.17
CA LEU A 67 -5.92 21.50 6.10
C LEU A 67 -6.36 20.97 7.47
N PHE A 68 -7.40 20.13 7.49
CA PHE A 68 -7.97 19.57 8.72
C PHE A 68 -8.19 18.06 8.60
N ALA A 69 -8.06 17.34 9.72
CA ALA A 69 -8.57 15.99 9.80
C ALA A 69 -10.10 16.03 10.02
N THR A 70 -10.84 15.12 9.37
CA THR A 70 -12.26 14.93 9.66
C THR A 70 -12.46 13.75 10.60
N SER A 71 -13.36 13.92 11.58
CA SER A 71 -13.67 12.89 12.59
C SER A 71 -13.91 11.49 11.96
N PRO A 72 -13.39 10.43 12.59
CA PRO A 72 -12.63 10.35 13.83
C PRO A 72 -11.10 10.51 13.66
N GLY A 73 -10.64 11.17 12.60
CA GLY A 73 -9.24 11.55 12.46
C GLY A 73 -8.88 12.70 13.41
N GLU A 74 -7.61 12.78 13.73
CA GLU A 74 -7.05 13.80 14.62
C GLU A 74 -5.95 14.57 13.89
N GLU A 75 -5.73 15.79 14.30
CA GLU A 75 -4.65 16.63 13.77
C GLU A 75 -3.80 17.19 14.91
N SER A 76 -2.53 17.34 14.65
CA SER A 76 -1.57 17.97 15.54
C SER A 76 -0.50 18.71 14.76
N LEU A 77 0.01 19.80 15.34
CA LEU A 77 1.18 20.49 14.80
C LEU A 77 2.44 19.91 15.43
N SER A 78 3.43 19.68 14.60
CA SER A 78 4.76 19.21 14.96
C SER A 78 5.82 20.09 14.26
N GLY A 79 7.11 19.84 14.54
CA GLY A 79 8.18 20.64 13.97
C GLY A 79 8.54 21.85 14.82
N SER A 80 9.22 22.80 14.21
CA SER A 80 9.59 24.07 14.86
C SER A 80 8.65 25.21 14.46
N SER A 81 8.68 26.32 15.19
CA SER A 81 7.91 27.53 14.82
C SER A 81 8.29 28.10 13.44
N THR A 82 9.51 27.85 12.99
CA THR A 82 10.00 28.29 11.67
C THR A 82 9.77 27.23 10.57
N ASN A 83 9.29 26.05 10.92
CA ASN A 83 9.00 24.97 9.99
C ASN A 83 7.91 24.07 10.59
N PRO A 84 6.68 24.57 10.67
CA PRO A 84 5.57 23.79 11.19
C PRO A 84 5.22 22.64 10.23
N GLN A 85 4.99 21.47 10.79
CA GLN A 85 4.49 20.31 10.07
C GLN A 85 3.14 19.91 10.66
N LEU A 86 2.18 19.63 9.81
CA LEU A 86 0.89 19.11 10.23
C LEU A 86 0.93 17.59 10.20
N GLU A 87 0.58 16.97 11.31
CA GLU A 87 0.37 15.53 11.40
C GLU A 87 -1.13 15.25 11.46
N LEU A 88 -1.61 14.43 10.53
CA LEU A 88 -2.99 13.97 10.45
C LEU A 88 -3.03 12.49 10.75
N SER A 89 -3.78 12.07 11.76
CA SER A 89 -3.92 10.68 12.18
C SER A 89 -5.29 10.13 11.83
N PHE A 90 -5.34 8.89 11.36
CA PHE A 90 -6.58 8.21 10.96
C PHE A 90 -6.62 6.80 11.55
N PRO A 91 -7.68 6.46 12.29
CA PRO A 91 -7.86 5.11 12.81
C PRO A 91 -8.13 4.12 11.67
N VAL A 92 -7.47 2.98 11.75
CA VAL A 92 -7.70 1.85 10.83
C VAL A 92 -9.08 1.26 11.11
N SER A 93 -9.89 1.13 10.08
CA SER A 93 -11.24 0.56 10.14
C SER A 93 -11.30 -0.90 9.69
N GLY A 94 -10.20 -1.43 9.18
CA GLY A 94 -10.07 -2.79 8.68
C GLY A 94 -9.15 -2.90 7.48
N GLY A 95 -9.19 -4.06 6.86
CA GLY A 95 -8.37 -4.41 5.72
C GLY A 95 -7.78 -5.80 5.86
N ARG A 96 -6.97 -6.16 4.91
CA ARG A 96 -6.22 -7.42 4.93
C ARG A 96 -4.82 -7.17 4.41
N VAL A 97 -3.82 -7.58 5.16
CA VAL A 97 -2.42 -7.38 4.80
C VAL A 97 -1.62 -8.67 4.92
N ASN A 98 -0.60 -8.80 4.12
CA ASN A 98 0.47 -9.77 4.32
C ASN A 98 1.71 -8.98 4.79
N PRO A 99 2.05 -9.04 6.09
CA PRO A 99 3.14 -8.23 6.64
C PRO A 99 4.52 -8.64 6.10
N SER A 100 4.70 -9.93 5.76
CA SER A 100 5.98 -10.45 5.26
C SER A 100 6.31 -9.97 3.84
N HIS A 101 5.28 -9.75 3.02
CA HIS A 101 5.43 -9.30 1.64
C HIS A 101 5.02 -7.84 1.42
N LEU A 102 4.56 -7.15 2.46
CA LEU A 102 4.01 -5.78 2.40
C LEU A 102 2.95 -5.63 1.29
N THR A 103 2.02 -6.58 1.23
CA THR A 103 0.90 -6.54 0.29
C THR A 103 -0.43 -6.44 1.01
N GLY A 104 -1.49 -6.09 0.27
CA GLY A 104 -2.84 -5.96 0.82
C GLY A 104 -3.35 -4.54 0.84
N THR A 105 -4.38 -4.31 1.65
CA THR A 105 -5.07 -3.01 1.74
C THR A 105 -5.38 -2.66 3.19
N ILE A 106 -5.20 -1.39 3.54
CA ILE A 106 -5.54 -0.80 4.83
C ILE A 106 -6.63 0.24 4.59
N LYS A 107 -7.75 0.14 5.30
CA LYS A 107 -8.88 1.06 5.21
C LYS A 107 -8.93 1.92 6.46
N HIS A 108 -9.30 3.20 6.31
CA HIS A 108 -9.34 4.16 7.40
C HIS A 108 -10.73 4.78 7.54
N ARG A 109 -11.02 5.25 8.76
CA ARG A 109 -12.13 6.15 9.06
C ARG A 109 -11.62 7.59 9.04
N GLY A 110 -12.55 8.53 8.89
CA GLY A 110 -12.22 9.94 8.75
C GLY A 110 -11.80 10.29 7.34
N GLY A 111 -11.10 11.41 7.22
CA GLY A 111 -10.67 11.97 5.95
C GLY A 111 -9.90 13.26 6.15
N ILE A 112 -9.62 13.94 5.05
CA ILE A 112 -8.92 15.22 5.02
C ILE A 112 -9.87 16.26 4.41
N LEU A 113 -9.99 17.39 5.04
CA LEU A 113 -10.72 18.56 4.53
C LEU A 113 -9.72 19.67 4.21
N PHE A 114 -9.73 20.12 2.99
CA PHE A 114 -9.04 21.32 2.52
C PHE A 114 -10.05 22.45 2.40
N ILE A 115 -9.68 23.64 2.84
CA ILE A 115 -10.48 24.85 2.71
C ILE A 115 -9.59 25.94 2.13
N ASN A 116 -9.96 26.47 0.97
CA ASN A 116 -9.37 27.69 0.44
C ASN A 116 -10.16 28.88 0.96
N THR A 117 -9.58 29.62 1.90
CA THR A 117 -10.26 30.75 2.56
C THR A 117 -10.37 32.01 1.69
N SER A 118 -9.63 32.06 0.56
CA SER A 118 -9.68 33.19 -0.37
C SER A 118 -10.91 33.17 -1.27
N ASN A 119 -11.42 31.96 -1.61
CA ASN A 119 -12.57 31.80 -2.50
C ASN A 119 -13.70 30.93 -1.88
N SER A 120 -13.51 30.44 -0.65
CA SER A 120 -14.42 29.56 0.08
C SER A 120 -14.58 28.15 -0.54
N ASP A 121 -13.72 27.76 -1.47
CA ASP A 121 -13.72 26.43 -2.03
C ASP A 121 -13.28 25.39 -1.01
N THR A 122 -13.89 24.22 -1.07
CA THR A 122 -13.58 23.12 -0.16
C THR A 122 -13.42 21.81 -0.89
N LEU A 123 -12.49 20.99 -0.42
CA LEU A 123 -12.31 19.63 -0.89
C LEU A 123 -12.25 18.66 0.28
N LYS A 124 -13.11 17.66 0.27
CA LYS A 124 -13.08 16.56 1.25
C LYS A 124 -12.57 15.27 0.61
N LEU A 125 -11.46 14.77 1.12
CA LEU A 125 -10.98 13.43 0.85
C LEU A 125 -11.51 12.48 1.92
N SER A 126 -12.35 11.53 1.56
CA SER A 126 -12.96 10.60 2.50
C SER A 126 -12.63 9.14 2.16
N ARG A 127 -12.88 8.23 3.11
CA ARG A 127 -12.63 6.77 2.93
C ARG A 127 -11.22 6.52 2.40
N ILE A 128 -10.22 7.00 3.10
CA ILE A 128 -8.81 6.84 2.74
C ILE A 128 -8.45 5.35 2.74
N HIS A 129 -7.87 4.88 1.65
CA HIS A 129 -7.36 3.53 1.49
C HIS A 129 -5.87 3.56 1.10
N ILE A 130 -5.08 2.75 1.77
CA ILE A 130 -3.70 2.47 1.38
C ILE A 130 -3.65 1.08 0.76
N SER A 131 -3.22 0.99 -0.50
CA SER A 131 -2.90 -0.26 -1.15
C SER A 131 -1.39 -0.50 -1.07
N LEU A 132 -0.98 -1.46 -0.24
CA LEU A 132 0.42 -1.86 -0.16
C LEU A 132 0.88 -2.55 -1.45
N THR A 133 -0.01 -3.35 -2.06
CA THR A 133 0.26 -4.06 -3.31
C THR A 133 0.54 -3.11 -4.48
N ARG A 134 -0.31 -2.09 -4.64
CA ARG A 134 -0.20 -1.10 -5.73
C ARG A 134 0.65 0.10 -5.33
N LYS A 135 1.05 0.17 -4.05
CA LYS A 135 1.85 1.26 -3.48
C LYS A 135 1.22 2.64 -3.70
N HIS A 136 -0.09 2.76 -3.44
CA HIS A 136 -0.77 4.03 -3.56
C HIS A 136 -1.75 4.29 -2.39
N LEU A 137 -2.02 5.57 -2.16
CA LEU A 137 -3.07 6.10 -1.31
C LEU A 137 -4.20 6.60 -2.21
N SER A 138 -5.43 6.17 -1.94
CA SER A 138 -6.62 6.63 -2.65
C SER A 138 -7.68 7.12 -1.67
N ALA A 139 -8.54 8.03 -2.12
CA ALA A 139 -9.64 8.56 -1.35
C ALA A 139 -10.89 8.74 -2.24
N ILE A 140 -12.05 8.95 -1.63
CA ILE A 140 -13.25 9.39 -2.33
C ILE A 140 -13.23 10.93 -2.40
N VAL A 141 -13.30 11.44 -3.60
CA VAL A 141 -13.39 12.87 -3.97
C VAL A 141 -14.71 13.05 -4.72
N SER A 142 -15.61 13.86 -4.24
CA SER A 142 -16.92 14.11 -4.91
C SER A 142 -17.63 12.83 -5.36
N GLY A 143 -17.60 11.79 -4.52
CA GLY A 143 -18.23 10.49 -4.80
C GLY A 143 -17.39 9.50 -5.61
N THR A 144 -16.30 9.93 -6.22
CA THR A 144 -15.43 9.09 -7.07
C THR A 144 -14.15 8.71 -6.33
N ARG A 145 -13.67 7.47 -6.51
CA ARG A 145 -12.38 7.06 -5.96
C ARG A 145 -11.23 7.53 -6.84
N VAL A 146 -10.37 8.34 -6.29
CA VAL A 146 -9.20 8.91 -6.94
C VAL A 146 -7.94 8.38 -6.26
N THR A 147 -6.92 8.03 -7.03
CA THR A 147 -5.58 7.79 -6.51
C THR A 147 -4.92 9.14 -6.27
N ILE A 148 -4.72 9.48 -5.00
CA ILE A 148 -4.21 10.79 -4.59
C ILE A 148 -2.68 10.82 -4.63
N ALA A 149 -2.05 9.75 -4.12
CA ALA A 149 -0.59 9.72 -4.00
C ALA A 149 -0.02 8.32 -4.24
N ASP A 150 1.15 8.28 -4.83
CA ASP A 150 2.02 7.12 -4.89
C ASP A 150 2.86 7.02 -3.62
N LEU A 151 3.07 5.79 -3.16
CA LEU A 151 3.78 5.49 -1.92
C LEU A 151 5.12 4.83 -2.24
N SER A 152 6.21 5.47 -1.82
CA SER A 152 7.55 4.91 -1.95
C SER A 152 8.01 4.30 -0.62
N PHE A 153 8.38 3.03 -0.66
CA PHE A 153 8.88 2.26 0.48
C PHE A 153 10.41 2.15 0.50
N PHE A 154 11.11 2.89 -0.35
CA PHE A 154 12.56 2.75 -0.56
C PHE A 154 13.38 2.89 0.74
N ASN A 155 12.99 3.81 1.65
CA ASN A 155 13.64 3.99 2.95
C ASN A 155 12.69 3.62 4.11
N ALA A 156 11.65 2.81 3.84
CA ALA A 156 10.71 2.45 4.88
C ALA A 156 11.33 1.45 5.86
N THR A 157 11.08 1.69 7.14
CA THR A 157 11.42 0.74 8.19
C THR A 157 10.20 -0.08 8.53
N VAL A 158 10.31 -1.40 8.40
CA VAL A 158 9.24 -2.33 8.70
C VAL A 158 9.59 -3.13 9.95
N ARG A 159 8.67 -3.19 10.90
CA ARG A 159 8.78 -4.05 12.08
C ARG A 159 7.49 -4.87 12.20
N VAL A 160 7.64 -6.18 12.20
CA VAL A 160 6.52 -7.13 12.34
C VAL A 160 6.67 -7.84 13.67
N GLY A 161 5.64 -7.77 14.50
CA GLY A 161 5.49 -8.53 15.74
C GLY A 161 4.43 -9.62 15.59
N LEU A 162 4.13 -10.31 16.69
CA LEU A 162 3.16 -11.43 16.70
C LEU A 162 1.72 -10.97 16.40
N SER A 163 1.35 -9.76 16.84
CA SER A 163 -0.03 -9.23 16.75
C SER A 163 -0.09 -7.85 16.10
N HIS A 164 1.01 -7.34 15.58
CA HIS A 164 1.06 -6.00 14.99
C HIS A 164 2.16 -5.87 13.95
N ALA A 165 1.98 -4.93 13.03
CA ALA A 165 3.03 -4.49 12.12
C ALA A 165 3.11 -2.97 12.11
N LYS A 166 4.33 -2.44 12.04
CA LYS A 166 4.62 -1.00 12.00
C LYS A 166 5.52 -0.70 10.81
N VAL A 167 5.07 0.23 9.98
CA VAL A 167 5.83 0.74 8.85
C VAL A 167 6.02 2.25 9.04
N ARG A 168 7.24 2.73 8.84
CA ARG A 168 7.60 4.14 8.98
C ARG A 168 8.34 4.63 7.75
N HIS A 169 8.41 5.96 7.58
CA HIS A 169 9.16 6.65 6.52
C HIS A 169 8.71 6.28 5.10
N ILE A 170 7.41 5.97 4.93
CA ILE A 170 6.83 5.84 3.60
C ILE A 170 6.68 7.26 3.04
N ARG A 171 7.18 7.50 1.84
CA ARG A 171 7.04 8.81 1.17
C ARG A 171 5.79 8.81 0.32
N ALA A 172 4.95 9.83 0.45
CA ALA A 172 3.79 10.05 -0.39
C ALA A 172 4.08 11.17 -1.40
N LYS A 173 3.89 10.87 -2.69
CA LYS A 173 4.03 11.80 -3.79
C LYS A 173 2.70 11.91 -4.53
N LEU A 174 2.28 13.11 -4.89
CA LEU A 174 1.05 13.31 -5.66
C LEU A 174 1.10 12.57 -7.00
N THR A 175 -0.03 11.97 -7.36
CA THR A 175 -0.26 11.53 -8.74
C THR A 175 -0.79 12.70 -9.57
N THR A 176 -0.77 12.60 -10.90
CA THR A 176 -1.44 13.57 -11.80
C THR A 176 -2.90 13.76 -11.39
N ALA A 177 -3.65 12.65 -11.23
CA ALA A 177 -5.05 12.70 -10.83
C ALA A 177 -5.27 13.32 -9.44
N GLY A 178 -4.33 13.13 -8.50
CA GLY A 178 -4.36 13.76 -7.18
C GLY A 178 -4.12 15.25 -7.25
N ALA A 179 -3.10 15.68 -8.00
CA ALA A 179 -2.79 17.09 -8.21
C ALA A 179 -3.93 17.84 -8.91
N ASP A 180 -4.46 17.25 -10.00
CA ASP A 180 -5.58 17.83 -10.75
C ASP A 180 -6.84 17.97 -9.88
N ALA A 181 -7.15 16.94 -9.08
CA ALA A 181 -8.31 16.99 -8.19
C ALA A 181 -8.18 18.07 -7.11
N LEU A 182 -6.98 18.24 -6.53
CA LEU A 182 -6.70 19.29 -5.55
C LEU A 182 -6.78 20.67 -6.18
N ASN A 183 -6.09 20.88 -7.31
CA ASN A 183 -6.07 22.17 -8.00
C ASN A 183 -7.47 22.60 -8.46
N ALA A 184 -8.20 21.69 -9.13
CA ALA A 184 -9.54 21.97 -9.64
C ALA A 184 -10.54 22.27 -8.54
N ALA A 185 -10.50 21.51 -7.43
CA ALA A 185 -11.46 21.67 -6.35
C ALA A 185 -11.19 22.89 -5.45
N LEU A 186 -9.94 23.38 -5.41
CA LEU A 186 -9.55 24.53 -4.58
C LEU A 186 -9.34 25.80 -5.40
N GLY A 187 -9.51 25.74 -6.73
CA GLY A 187 -9.33 26.88 -7.61
C GLY A 187 -7.90 27.41 -7.65
N VAL A 188 -6.90 26.51 -7.57
CA VAL A 188 -5.48 26.88 -7.52
C VAL A 188 -4.66 26.13 -8.58
N SER A 189 -3.40 26.48 -8.73
CA SER A 189 -2.40 25.76 -9.55
C SER A 189 -1.15 25.49 -8.70
N LEU A 190 -1.35 25.02 -7.48
CA LEU A 190 -0.31 24.86 -6.47
C LEU A 190 0.32 23.47 -6.49
N PHE A 191 -0.49 22.44 -6.73
CA PHE A 191 -0.09 21.05 -6.61
C PHE A 191 0.42 20.50 -7.93
N ALA A 192 1.58 19.82 -7.90
CA ALA A 192 2.19 19.20 -9.08
C ALA A 192 2.33 17.67 -8.92
N GLU A 193 2.27 16.96 -10.06
CA GLU A 193 2.58 15.52 -10.11
C GLU A 193 4.00 15.26 -9.62
N GLY A 194 4.16 14.16 -8.86
CA GLY A 194 5.45 13.74 -8.32
C GLY A 194 5.93 14.55 -7.12
N GLU A 195 5.23 15.62 -6.76
CA GLU A 195 5.53 16.42 -5.58
C GLU A 195 5.37 15.57 -4.31
N ARG A 196 6.37 15.63 -3.44
CA ARG A 196 6.31 14.96 -2.15
C ARG A 196 5.50 15.80 -1.18
N ILE A 197 4.37 15.26 -0.72
CA ILE A 197 3.45 15.98 0.16
C ILE A 197 3.51 15.54 1.62
N ALA A 198 3.85 14.26 1.87
CA ALA A 198 3.84 13.74 3.23
C ALA A 198 4.83 12.59 3.43
N THR A 199 5.12 12.35 4.70
CA THR A 199 5.67 11.08 5.20
C THR A 199 4.57 10.33 5.92
N VAL A 200 4.42 9.04 5.61
CA VAL A 200 3.39 8.18 6.16
C VAL A 200 4.00 7.20 7.16
N ARG A 201 3.33 7.04 8.29
CA ARG A 201 3.60 6.02 9.30
C ARG A 201 2.32 5.24 9.54
N THR A 202 2.41 3.92 9.59
CA THR A 202 1.26 3.05 9.86
C THR A 202 1.61 2.05 10.94
N LEU A 203 0.73 1.91 11.92
CA LEU A 203 0.72 0.85 12.91
C LEU A 203 -0.60 0.09 12.74
N VAL A 204 -0.55 -1.20 12.47
CA VAL A 204 -1.73 -2.07 12.35
C VAL A 204 -1.66 -3.20 13.35
N ARG A 205 -2.82 -3.66 13.84
CA ARG A 205 -2.99 -4.83 14.71
C ARG A 205 -3.85 -5.88 14.01
N PHE A 206 -3.58 -7.12 14.26
CA PHE A 206 -4.26 -8.27 13.68
C PHE A 206 -4.38 -9.42 14.67
#